data_e82a8415511ed310f91644a5a248af66
#
_entry.id   e82a8415511ed310f91644a5a248af66
#
_cell.length_a   1.000
_cell.length_b   1.000
_cell.length_c   1.000
_cell.angle_alpha   90.00
_cell.angle_beta   90.00
_cell.angle_gamma   90.00
#
_symmetry.space_group_name_H-M   'P 1'
#
loop_
_entity.id
_entity.type
_entity.pdbx_description
1 polymer ?
#
loop_
_entity_poly.entity_id
_entity_poly.type
_entity_poly.pdbx_seq_one_letter_code
_entity_poly.pdbx_strand_id
1 'polypeptide(L)'
;MAREGLLAGVHPMLSSGGTGGAYFLKSAVGETVAVFKPADEEPLAKNNPRGNSWMNNFNNINNTETAIQSSPGEGMRKGTRVGEGAAREVAAYLLDHDGFSGVPVTSLANLSEQNVFFSGDDDDIIQRENENSGKLGSIQEFIKADAEAEEFGPSLFPLEEVHKIAVLDIRLANTDRNAGNILVKKDETTGQIVSLIPIDHGYALPHTLEDVCFEWEFWPQTKQPFSESTKEYIETLDAEEDIEYLRDNDIELHS
;
A
#
# COMPACT_ATOMS: atom_id res chain seq x y z
N MET A 1 2.95 -20.79 -1.89
CA MET A 1 4.02 -20.47 -0.91
C MET A 1 3.45 -19.92 0.41
N ALA A 2 2.79 -18.75 0.44
CA ALA A 2 2.22 -18.21 1.70
C ALA A 2 1.18 -19.17 2.34
N ARG A 3 0.24 -19.71 1.55
CA ARG A 3 -0.74 -20.72 2.02
C ARG A 3 -0.08 -21.96 2.61
N GLU A 4 0.99 -22.44 2.03
CA GLU A 4 1.74 -23.62 2.52
C GLU A 4 2.40 -23.31 3.86
N GLY A 5 2.93 -22.09 4.03
CA GLY A 5 3.48 -21.64 5.29
C GLY A 5 2.42 -21.62 6.39
N LEU A 6 1.25 -21.03 6.12
CA LEU A 6 0.12 -21.01 7.07
C LEU A 6 -0.33 -22.42 7.44
N LEU A 7 -0.47 -23.31 6.46
CA LEU A 7 -0.82 -24.72 6.70
C LEU A 7 0.26 -25.49 7.48
N ALA A 8 1.51 -25.08 7.37
CA ALA A 8 2.62 -25.61 8.17
C ALA A 8 2.73 -25.00 9.58
N GLY A 9 1.81 -24.10 9.95
CA GLY A 9 1.80 -23.46 11.26
C GLY A 9 2.80 -22.30 11.39
N VAL A 10 3.27 -21.73 10.27
CA VAL A 10 4.11 -20.55 10.30
C VAL A 10 3.21 -19.33 10.41
N HIS A 11 3.23 -18.67 11.57
CA HIS A 11 2.36 -17.54 11.86
C HIS A 11 2.80 -16.27 11.14
N PRO A 12 1.85 -15.42 10.68
CA PRO A 12 2.12 -14.08 10.21
C PRO A 12 2.80 -13.23 11.26
N MET A 13 3.67 -12.35 10.81
CA MET A 13 4.41 -11.45 11.71
C MET A 13 4.00 -10.01 11.43
N LEU A 14 3.46 -9.33 12.44
CA LEU A 14 3.13 -7.92 12.34
C LEU A 14 4.37 -7.09 12.00
N SER A 15 4.27 -6.23 11.00
CA SER A 15 5.32 -5.27 10.65
C SER A 15 5.68 -4.38 11.87
N SER A 16 6.92 -3.97 11.99
CA SER A 16 7.35 -3.01 13.04
C SER A 16 6.97 -1.57 12.70
N GLY A 17 6.77 -1.25 11.43
CA GLY A 17 6.45 0.09 10.93
C GLY A 17 5.00 0.24 10.49
N GLY A 18 4.64 1.47 10.11
CA GLY A 18 3.32 1.83 9.59
C GLY A 18 2.30 2.20 10.67
N THR A 19 1.11 2.63 10.25
CA THR A 19 0.02 3.13 11.11
C THR A 19 -1.15 2.17 11.23
N GLY A 20 -1.20 1.12 10.38
CA GLY A 20 -2.20 0.06 10.38
C GLY A 20 -1.59 -1.32 10.60
N GLY A 21 -2.42 -2.36 10.53
CA GLY A 21 -1.99 -3.75 10.51
C GLY A 21 -1.42 -4.13 9.15
N ALA A 22 -0.15 -4.55 9.13
CA ALA A 22 0.50 -5.12 7.97
C ALA A 22 1.30 -6.35 8.43
N TYR A 23 1.05 -7.51 7.81
CA TYR A 23 1.61 -8.77 8.27
C TYR A 23 2.46 -9.41 7.18
N PHE A 24 3.69 -9.77 7.56
CA PHE A 24 4.56 -10.59 6.71
C PHE A 24 4.13 -12.04 6.76
N LEU A 25 3.76 -12.58 5.61
CA LEU A 25 3.45 -14.00 5.44
C LEU A 25 4.71 -14.74 4.96
N LYS A 26 4.96 -15.89 5.56
CA LYS A 26 6.14 -16.70 5.27
C LYS A 26 5.77 -17.99 4.56
N SER A 27 6.71 -18.51 3.78
CA SER A 27 6.66 -19.85 3.22
C SER A 27 6.86 -20.92 4.32
N ALA A 28 6.64 -22.19 3.99
CA ALA A 28 6.89 -23.31 4.90
C ALA A 28 8.36 -23.44 5.35
N VAL A 29 9.30 -22.81 4.61
CA VAL A 29 10.73 -22.76 4.97
C VAL A 29 11.11 -21.47 5.69
N GLY A 30 10.14 -20.61 6.02
CA GLY A 30 10.34 -19.41 6.83
C GLY A 30 10.74 -18.16 6.06
N GLU A 31 10.79 -18.18 4.73
CA GLU A 31 11.07 -17.02 3.90
C GLU A 31 9.83 -16.12 3.79
N THR A 32 9.98 -14.81 3.91
CA THR A 32 8.89 -13.86 3.66
C THR A 32 8.54 -13.87 2.17
N VAL A 33 7.26 -14.08 1.86
CA VAL A 33 6.78 -14.25 0.48
C VAL A 33 5.62 -13.32 0.13
N ALA A 34 4.93 -12.75 1.12
CA ALA A 34 3.84 -11.81 0.89
C ALA A 34 3.66 -10.87 2.08
N VAL A 35 2.98 -9.75 1.83
CA VAL A 35 2.47 -8.82 2.85
C VAL A 35 0.95 -8.88 2.81
N PHE A 36 0.30 -9.06 3.95
CA PHE A 36 -1.14 -9.01 4.09
C PHE A 36 -1.56 -7.81 4.92
N LYS A 37 -2.49 -7.01 4.39
CA LYS A 37 -3.05 -5.82 5.04
C LYS A 37 -4.56 -6.02 5.23
N PRO A 38 -5.03 -6.37 6.45
CA PRO A 38 -6.46 -6.53 6.72
C PRO A 38 -7.21 -5.20 6.62
N ALA A 39 -8.37 -5.18 5.97
CA ALA A 39 -9.19 -3.98 5.82
C ALA A 39 -9.74 -3.47 7.17
N ASP A 40 -9.98 -4.37 8.13
CA ASP A 40 -10.47 -4.02 9.47
C ASP A 40 -9.37 -3.56 10.43
N GLU A 41 -8.10 -3.58 9.99
CA GLU A 41 -6.92 -3.14 10.75
C GLU A 41 -6.21 -1.93 10.12
N GLU A 42 -6.84 -1.28 9.16
CA GLU A 42 -6.37 -0.03 8.59
C GLU A 42 -6.27 1.08 9.65
N PRO A 43 -5.53 2.16 9.38
CA PRO A 43 -5.55 3.34 10.24
C PRO A 43 -7.00 3.82 10.45
N LEU A 44 -7.38 4.10 11.69
CA LEU A 44 -8.73 4.44 12.14
C LEU A 44 -9.73 3.27 12.16
N ALA A 45 -9.41 2.11 11.65
CA ALA A 45 -10.27 0.93 11.74
C ALA A 45 -10.38 0.45 13.19
N LYS A 46 -11.50 -0.24 13.48
CA LYS A 46 -11.84 -0.70 14.84
C LYS A 46 -10.79 -1.66 15.42
N ASN A 47 -10.25 -2.53 14.57
CA ASN A 47 -9.35 -3.60 14.97
C ASN A 47 -7.86 -3.25 14.71
N ASN A 48 -7.54 -1.96 14.47
CA ASN A 48 -6.17 -1.54 14.26
C ASN A 48 -5.27 -1.95 15.45
N PRO A 49 -4.27 -2.84 15.24
CA PRO A 49 -3.42 -3.34 16.33
C PRO A 49 -2.52 -2.26 16.95
N ARG A 50 -2.33 -1.13 16.25
CA ARG A 50 -1.55 0.01 16.75
C ARG A 50 -2.39 1.01 17.53
N GLY A 51 -3.72 0.81 17.56
CA GLY A 51 -4.67 1.73 18.18
C GLY A 51 -4.67 3.11 17.49
N ASN A 52 -5.48 4.00 18.04
CA ASN A 52 -5.63 5.38 17.53
C ASN A 52 -4.98 6.42 18.46
N SER A 53 -4.09 6.00 19.36
CA SER A 53 -3.45 6.87 20.36
C SER A 53 -2.57 7.97 19.73
N TRP A 54 -2.04 7.75 18.55
CA TRP A 54 -1.29 8.73 17.79
C TRP A 54 -2.14 9.95 17.39
N MET A 55 -3.46 9.81 17.20
CA MET A 55 -4.37 10.94 16.97
C MET A 55 -4.39 11.92 18.15
N ASN A 56 -4.32 11.42 19.38
CA ASN A 56 -4.28 12.25 20.57
C ASN A 56 -2.98 13.07 20.63
N ASN A 57 -1.86 12.50 20.18
CA ASN A 57 -0.58 13.20 20.09
C ASN A 57 -0.59 14.27 19.00
N PHE A 58 -1.20 14.01 17.86
CA PHE A 58 -1.30 14.96 16.74
C PHE A 58 -2.15 16.18 17.12
N ASN A 59 -3.27 15.97 17.81
CA ASN A 59 -4.14 17.03 18.31
C ASN A 59 -3.47 17.87 19.42
N ASN A 60 -2.62 17.24 20.25
CA ASN A 60 -1.88 17.94 21.32
C ASN A 60 -0.69 18.79 20.82
N ILE A 61 -0.05 18.41 19.71
CA ILE A 61 1.10 19.15 19.15
C ILE A 61 0.64 20.41 18.42
N ASN A 62 -0.51 20.36 17.76
CA ASN A 62 -0.97 21.46 16.90
C ASN A 62 -1.80 22.53 17.59
N ASN A 63 -2.16 22.36 18.86
CA ASN A 63 -2.94 23.34 19.67
C ASN A 63 -4.11 23.99 18.92
N THR A 64 -4.58 23.37 17.87
CA THR A 64 -5.71 23.81 17.04
C THR A 64 -6.92 22.97 17.43
N GLU A 65 -7.96 23.63 17.93
CA GLU A 65 -9.30 23.07 18.14
C GLU A 65 -9.98 22.63 16.83
N THR A 66 -9.27 22.55 15.74
CA THR A 66 -9.65 21.80 14.56
C THR A 66 -9.32 20.32 14.81
N ALA A 67 -10.13 19.70 15.71
CA ALA A 67 -10.38 18.28 15.57
C ALA A 67 -10.63 18.07 14.07
N ILE A 68 -9.84 17.14 13.47
CA ILE A 68 -10.22 16.60 12.17
C ILE A 68 -11.58 15.96 12.45
N GLN A 69 -12.64 16.71 12.20
CA GLN A 69 -13.99 16.19 12.13
C GLN A 69 -14.06 15.43 10.80
N SER A 70 -13.37 14.29 10.76
CA SER A 70 -13.58 13.35 9.68
C SER A 70 -15.05 12.91 9.75
N SER A 71 -15.71 12.96 8.63
CA SER A 71 -17.05 12.37 8.50
C SER A 71 -16.98 10.92 8.96
N PRO A 72 -18.02 10.36 9.58
CA PRO A 72 -17.99 8.97 10.00
C PRO A 72 -17.61 8.06 8.83
N GLY A 73 -16.53 7.27 9.00
CA GLY A 73 -16.00 6.39 7.96
C GLY A 73 -14.94 7.01 7.04
N GLU A 74 -14.62 8.30 7.16
CA GLU A 74 -13.53 8.92 6.41
C GLU A 74 -12.16 8.39 6.89
N GLY A 75 -11.26 8.12 5.92
CA GLY A 75 -9.90 7.66 6.18
C GLY A 75 -8.97 8.78 6.66
N MET A 76 -7.70 8.44 6.86
CA MET A 76 -6.67 9.43 7.25
C MET A 76 -6.40 10.49 6.19
N ARG A 77 -6.59 10.14 4.94
CA ARG A 77 -6.48 11.05 3.81
C ARG A 77 -7.87 11.40 3.32
N LYS A 78 -8.10 12.69 3.06
CA LYS A 78 -9.38 13.14 2.55
C LYS A 78 -9.71 12.48 1.22
N GLY A 79 -10.98 12.15 1.04
CA GLY A 79 -11.41 11.41 -0.15
C GLY A 79 -11.16 9.90 -0.09
N THR A 80 -10.67 9.37 1.04
CA THR A 80 -10.56 7.93 1.27
C THR A 80 -11.46 7.49 2.41
N ARG A 81 -11.81 6.19 2.46
CA ARG A 81 -12.64 5.62 3.53
C ARG A 81 -11.91 4.49 4.24
N VAL A 82 -12.16 4.36 5.53
CA VAL A 82 -11.68 3.23 6.33
C VAL A 82 -12.29 1.93 5.79
N GLY A 83 -11.46 0.93 5.58
CA GLY A 83 -11.84 -0.37 5.04
C GLY A 83 -11.69 -0.51 3.52
N GLU A 84 -11.37 0.57 2.80
CA GLU A 84 -11.17 0.55 1.34
C GLU A 84 -9.71 0.44 0.91
N GLY A 85 -8.75 0.56 1.82
CA GLY A 85 -7.33 0.53 1.48
C GLY A 85 -6.92 -0.75 0.76
N ALA A 86 -7.48 -1.89 1.19
CA ALA A 86 -7.23 -3.17 0.53
C ALA A 86 -7.69 -3.17 -0.94
N ALA A 87 -8.86 -2.60 -1.24
CA ALA A 87 -9.36 -2.49 -2.62
C ALA A 87 -8.51 -1.50 -3.45
N ARG A 88 -8.04 -0.41 -2.84
CA ARG A 88 -7.16 0.59 -3.48
C ARG A 88 -5.78 0.01 -3.82
N GLU A 89 -5.22 -0.82 -2.96
CA GLU A 89 -3.98 -1.56 -3.23
C GLU A 89 -4.13 -2.48 -4.45
N VAL A 90 -5.26 -3.20 -4.54
CA VAL A 90 -5.53 -4.07 -5.70
C VAL A 90 -5.81 -3.25 -6.95
N ALA A 91 -6.57 -2.16 -6.84
CA ALA A 91 -6.82 -1.26 -7.96
C ALA A 91 -5.52 -0.69 -8.54
N ALA A 92 -4.56 -0.30 -7.70
CA ALA A 92 -3.27 0.21 -8.15
C ALA A 92 -2.49 -0.84 -8.96
N TYR A 93 -2.51 -2.11 -8.53
CA TYR A 93 -1.90 -3.21 -9.28
C TYR A 93 -2.61 -3.47 -10.62
N LEU A 94 -3.93 -3.53 -10.61
CA LEU A 94 -4.72 -3.78 -11.83
C LEU A 94 -4.55 -2.66 -12.87
N LEU A 95 -4.45 -1.43 -12.40
CA LEU A 95 -4.27 -0.26 -13.26
C LEU A 95 -2.82 0.01 -13.67
N ASP A 96 -1.84 -0.69 -13.12
CA ASP A 96 -0.46 -0.67 -13.61
C ASP A 96 -0.33 -1.60 -14.83
N HIS A 97 -0.96 -1.19 -15.95
CA HIS A 97 -1.01 -2.00 -17.16
C HIS A 97 0.38 -2.43 -17.61
N ASP A 98 0.48 -3.72 -17.96
CA ASP A 98 1.74 -4.37 -18.37
C ASP A 98 2.86 -4.29 -17.32
N GLY A 99 2.54 -3.93 -16.07
CA GLY A 99 3.51 -3.74 -15.00
C GLY A 99 4.49 -2.59 -15.28
N PHE A 100 4.01 -1.55 -15.98
CA PHE A 100 4.83 -0.43 -16.44
C PHE A 100 5.60 0.25 -15.31
N SER A 101 4.93 0.47 -14.17
CA SER A 101 5.52 1.14 -13.00
C SER A 101 6.09 0.15 -11.98
N GLY A 102 5.84 -1.14 -12.15
CA GLY A 102 6.37 -2.19 -11.32
C GLY A 102 5.64 -2.38 -9.98
N VAL A 103 4.34 -2.08 -9.92
CA VAL A 103 3.53 -2.37 -8.73
C VAL A 103 3.56 -3.88 -8.47
N PRO A 104 3.92 -4.35 -7.26
CA PRO A 104 3.97 -5.78 -6.96
C PRO A 104 2.60 -6.45 -7.10
N VAL A 105 2.59 -7.71 -7.50
CA VAL A 105 1.35 -8.50 -7.67
C VAL A 105 0.52 -8.42 -6.40
N THR A 106 -0.72 -7.94 -6.53
CA THR A 106 -1.63 -7.69 -5.41
C THR A 106 -3.01 -8.23 -5.72
N SER A 107 -3.65 -8.88 -4.76
CA SER A 107 -5.03 -9.36 -4.88
C SER A 107 -5.80 -9.24 -3.57
N LEU A 108 -7.12 -9.28 -3.62
CA LEU A 108 -7.93 -9.48 -2.42
C LEU A 108 -7.76 -10.91 -1.90
N ALA A 109 -7.72 -11.05 -0.59
CA ALA A 109 -7.67 -12.33 0.08
C ALA A 109 -8.51 -12.33 1.35
N ASN A 110 -9.09 -13.49 1.66
CA ASN A 110 -9.75 -13.72 2.95
C ASN A 110 -8.94 -14.78 3.70
N LEU A 111 -8.29 -14.38 4.79
CA LEU A 111 -7.49 -15.27 5.62
C LEU A 111 -8.28 -15.68 6.87
N SER A 112 -8.43 -16.99 7.07
CA SER A 112 -9.11 -17.54 8.25
C SER A 112 -8.36 -17.18 9.54
N GLU A 113 -9.08 -16.70 10.55
CA GLU A 113 -8.51 -16.29 11.85
C GLU A 113 -7.83 -17.43 12.62
N GLN A 114 -8.25 -18.67 12.40
CA GLN A 114 -7.71 -19.84 13.12
C GLN A 114 -6.20 -20.03 12.93
N ASN A 115 -5.60 -19.38 11.94
CA ASN A 115 -4.19 -19.56 11.59
C ASN A 115 -3.33 -18.30 11.75
N VAL A 116 -3.86 -17.13 12.17
CA VAL A 116 -3.19 -15.93 11.71
C VAL A 116 -2.84 -14.90 12.76
N PHE A 117 -3.72 -14.54 13.67
CA PHE A 117 -3.51 -13.28 14.38
C PHE A 117 -3.44 -13.48 15.89
N PHE A 118 -2.23 -13.45 16.44
CA PHE A 118 -2.00 -13.24 17.86
C PHE A 118 -1.63 -11.76 18.07
N SER A 119 -2.58 -10.99 18.51
CA SER A 119 -2.30 -9.69 19.14
C SER A 119 -2.45 -9.86 20.65
N GLY A 120 -1.32 -9.78 21.34
CA GLY A 120 -1.15 -9.41 22.74
C GLY A 120 -2.08 -10.04 23.78
N ASP A 121 -1.50 -10.50 24.89
CA ASP A 121 -2.08 -10.90 26.17
C ASP A 121 -3.17 -12.00 26.14
N ASP A 122 -2.86 -13.10 26.81
CA ASP A 122 -3.60 -14.37 26.87
C ASP A 122 -5.07 -14.27 27.37
N ASP A 123 -5.53 -13.13 27.83
CA ASP A 123 -6.87 -12.94 28.41
C ASP A 123 -7.97 -12.63 27.38
N ASP A 124 -7.63 -12.25 26.13
CA ASP A 124 -8.62 -11.92 25.09
C ASP A 124 -9.04 -13.11 24.21
N ILE A 125 -8.47 -14.29 24.43
CA ILE A 125 -8.71 -15.49 23.61
C ILE A 125 -10.14 -16.02 23.76
N ILE A 126 -10.80 -15.78 24.87
CA ILE A 126 -12.06 -16.45 25.25
C ILE A 126 -13.31 -15.87 24.56
N GLN A 127 -13.27 -14.67 23.99
CA GLN A 127 -14.46 -14.04 23.38
C GLN A 127 -14.59 -14.18 21.85
N ARG A 128 -13.59 -14.74 21.17
CA ARG A 128 -13.56 -14.84 19.68
C ARG A 128 -13.97 -16.19 19.10
N GLU A 129 -14.40 -17.14 19.93
CA GLU A 129 -14.71 -18.52 19.48
C GLU A 129 -15.95 -18.68 18.58
N ASN A 130 -16.67 -17.61 18.24
CA ASN A 130 -17.97 -17.72 17.56
C ASN A 130 -18.06 -17.09 16.16
N GLU A 131 -16.98 -16.50 15.59
CA GLU A 131 -17.03 -15.94 14.24
C GLU A 131 -16.07 -16.68 13.31
N ASN A 132 -16.65 -17.57 12.52
CA ASN A 132 -15.99 -18.31 11.44
C ASN A 132 -15.73 -17.40 10.21
N SER A 133 -15.52 -16.10 10.45
CA SER A 133 -15.26 -15.08 9.43
C SER A 133 -13.77 -14.80 9.37
N GLY A 134 -13.15 -15.15 8.23
CA GLY A 134 -11.76 -14.77 7.96
C GLY A 134 -11.63 -13.24 7.85
N LYS A 135 -10.39 -12.74 7.93
CA LYS A 135 -10.06 -11.33 7.67
C LYS A 135 -9.93 -11.08 6.17
N LEU A 136 -10.77 -10.19 5.66
CA LEU A 136 -10.62 -9.67 4.30
C LEU A 136 -9.51 -8.62 4.29
N GLY A 137 -8.67 -8.65 3.26
CA GLY A 137 -7.59 -7.68 3.09
C GLY A 137 -6.92 -7.81 1.73
N SER A 138 -5.90 -7.01 1.48
CA SER A 138 -5.01 -7.17 0.33
C SER A 138 -3.84 -8.09 0.70
N ILE A 139 -3.47 -8.95 -0.24
CA ILE A 139 -2.23 -9.72 -0.20
C ILE A 139 -1.35 -9.30 -1.37
N GLN A 140 -0.15 -8.84 -1.07
CA GLN A 140 0.83 -8.35 -2.03
C GLN A 140 2.07 -9.22 -2.00
N GLU A 141 2.66 -9.49 -3.16
CA GLU A 141 3.95 -10.15 -3.27
C GLU A 141 5.01 -9.39 -2.48
N PHE A 142 5.77 -10.11 -1.66
CA PHE A 142 6.89 -9.51 -0.93
C PHE A 142 8.10 -9.32 -1.85
N ILE A 143 8.50 -8.08 -2.03
CA ILE A 143 9.70 -7.75 -2.78
C ILE A 143 10.89 -7.64 -1.82
N LYS A 144 11.87 -8.49 -2.00
CA LYS A 144 13.15 -8.35 -1.30
C LYS A 144 13.92 -7.18 -1.93
N ALA A 145 13.79 -6.01 -1.32
CA ALA A 145 14.50 -4.79 -1.71
C ALA A 145 15.82 -4.64 -0.96
N ASP A 146 16.70 -3.77 -1.47
CA ASP A 146 17.94 -3.44 -0.81
C ASP A 146 17.75 -2.34 0.25
N ALA A 147 16.77 -1.44 0.02
CA ALA A 147 16.46 -0.33 0.92
C ALA A 147 15.14 0.37 0.49
N GLU A 148 14.76 1.42 1.19
CA GLU A 148 13.72 2.38 0.81
C GLU A 148 14.35 3.62 0.18
N ALA A 149 13.62 4.34 -0.67
CA ALA A 149 14.16 5.50 -1.39
C ALA A 149 14.55 6.64 -0.44
N GLU A 150 13.93 6.73 0.73
CA GLU A 150 14.28 7.74 1.75
C GLU A 150 15.74 7.64 2.25
N GLU A 151 16.38 6.48 2.07
CA GLU A 151 17.78 6.28 2.45
C GLU A 151 18.78 6.85 1.44
N PHE A 152 18.31 7.39 0.30
CA PHE A 152 19.17 7.84 -0.80
C PHE A 152 18.89 9.29 -1.20
N GLY A 153 19.94 9.93 -1.72
CA GLY A 153 19.77 11.20 -2.42
C GLY A 153 19.07 10.98 -3.77
N PRO A 154 18.02 11.75 -4.09
CA PRO A 154 17.18 11.50 -5.28
C PRO A 154 17.94 11.59 -6.61
N SER A 155 19.10 12.24 -6.67
CA SER A 155 19.94 12.28 -7.88
C SER A 155 20.51 10.92 -8.29
N LEU A 156 20.45 9.91 -7.42
CA LEU A 156 20.90 8.54 -7.69
C LEU A 156 19.86 7.69 -8.41
N PHE A 157 18.61 8.13 -8.45
CA PHE A 157 17.53 7.35 -9.05
C PHE A 157 17.56 7.45 -10.57
N PRO A 158 17.35 6.31 -11.27
CA PRO A 158 17.26 6.31 -12.72
C PRO A 158 16.07 7.16 -13.20
N LEU A 159 16.31 7.94 -14.27
CA LEU A 159 15.31 8.85 -14.83
C LEU A 159 13.99 8.15 -15.15
N GLU A 160 14.07 7.06 -15.90
CA GLU A 160 12.90 6.32 -16.36
C GLU A 160 12.10 5.72 -15.18
N GLU A 161 12.77 5.24 -14.15
CA GLU A 161 12.09 4.66 -12.98
C GLU A 161 11.28 5.73 -12.20
N VAL A 162 11.84 6.94 -12.06
CA VAL A 162 11.10 8.06 -11.46
C VAL A 162 9.91 8.46 -12.34
N HIS A 163 10.10 8.51 -13.66
CA HIS A 163 9.02 8.86 -14.59
C HIS A 163 7.88 7.83 -14.59
N LYS A 164 8.18 6.54 -14.49
CA LYS A 164 7.17 5.49 -14.37
C LYS A 164 6.30 5.65 -13.13
N ILE A 165 6.93 5.90 -11.97
CA ILE A 165 6.22 6.17 -10.72
C ILE A 165 5.40 7.46 -10.83
N ALA A 166 5.93 8.51 -11.45
CA ALA A 166 5.21 9.76 -11.67
C ALA A 166 3.93 9.55 -12.50
N VAL A 167 3.99 8.77 -13.57
CA VAL A 167 2.81 8.44 -14.39
C VAL A 167 1.77 7.68 -13.56
N LEU A 168 2.18 6.69 -12.78
CA LEU A 168 1.28 5.93 -11.91
C LEU A 168 0.61 6.84 -10.88
N ASP A 169 1.39 7.61 -10.14
CA ASP A 169 0.89 8.43 -9.04
C ASP A 169 -0.03 9.56 -9.52
N ILE A 170 0.27 10.19 -10.65
CA ILE A 170 -0.61 11.20 -11.27
C ILE A 170 -1.94 10.54 -11.67
N ARG A 171 -1.89 9.38 -12.30
CA ARG A 171 -3.08 8.67 -12.76
C ARG A 171 -3.96 8.19 -11.60
N LEU A 172 -3.35 7.68 -10.54
CA LEU A 172 -4.07 7.16 -9.37
C LEU A 172 -4.33 8.23 -8.30
N ALA A 173 -3.77 9.43 -8.44
CA ALA A 173 -3.81 10.47 -7.42
C ALA A 173 -3.44 9.92 -6.03
N ASN A 174 -2.31 9.18 -5.92
CA ASN A 174 -1.89 8.59 -4.64
C ASN A 174 -1.54 9.69 -3.63
N THR A 175 -2.41 9.92 -2.66
CA THR A 175 -2.30 11.02 -1.69
C THR A 175 -1.26 10.80 -0.60
N ASP A 176 -0.53 9.68 -0.62
CA ASP A 176 0.49 9.33 0.38
C ASP A 176 1.82 8.88 -0.23
N ARG A 177 2.14 9.31 -1.46
CA ARG A 177 3.43 8.96 -2.07
C ARG A 177 4.57 9.73 -1.43
N ASN A 178 5.25 9.07 -0.51
CA ASN A 178 6.51 9.51 0.11
C ASN A 178 7.64 8.54 -0.27
N ALA A 179 8.90 8.87 0.03
CA ALA A 179 10.06 8.07 -0.34
C ALA A 179 10.15 6.72 0.40
N GLY A 180 9.54 6.59 1.59
CA GLY A 180 9.42 5.31 2.30
C GLY A 180 8.48 4.32 1.60
N ASN A 181 7.58 4.81 0.73
CA ASN A 181 6.67 4.00 -0.08
C ASN A 181 7.23 3.67 -1.47
N ILE A 182 8.55 3.74 -1.64
CA ILE A 182 9.28 3.36 -2.84
C ILE A 182 10.46 2.47 -2.44
N LEU A 183 10.43 1.21 -2.85
CA LEU A 183 11.52 0.28 -2.62
C LEU A 183 12.60 0.45 -3.69
N VAL A 184 13.85 0.23 -3.29
CA VAL A 184 15.02 0.37 -4.15
C VAL A 184 15.68 -0.98 -4.39
N LYS A 185 15.98 -1.29 -5.66
CA LYS A 185 16.85 -2.40 -6.04
C LYS A 185 18.14 -1.90 -6.66
N LYS A 186 19.22 -2.57 -6.29
CA LYS A 186 20.55 -2.33 -6.82
C LYS A 186 21.03 -3.48 -7.70
N ASP A 187 21.84 -3.17 -8.65
CA ASP A 187 22.62 -4.17 -9.35
C ASP A 187 23.68 -4.77 -8.42
N GLU A 188 23.69 -6.07 -8.28
CA GLU A 188 24.57 -6.79 -7.32
C GLU A 188 26.06 -6.59 -7.63
N THR A 189 26.41 -6.28 -8.90
CA THR A 189 27.81 -6.15 -9.35
C THR A 189 28.32 -4.73 -9.18
N THR A 190 27.49 -3.74 -9.57
CA THR A 190 27.89 -2.33 -9.61
C THR A 190 27.46 -1.55 -8.39
N GLY A 191 26.48 -2.04 -7.63
CA GLY A 191 25.85 -1.34 -6.52
C GLY A 191 24.99 -0.14 -6.93
N GLN A 192 24.82 0.09 -8.24
CA GLN A 192 23.98 1.16 -8.75
C GLN A 192 22.50 0.82 -8.58
N ILE A 193 21.69 1.85 -8.33
CA ILE A 193 20.23 1.69 -8.30
C ILE A 193 19.74 1.43 -9.73
N VAL A 194 19.00 0.35 -9.91
CA VAL A 194 18.50 -0.08 -11.23
C VAL A 194 16.99 -0.10 -11.31
N SER A 195 16.29 -0.17 -10.16
CA SER A 195 14.83 -0.17 -10.16
C SER A 195 14.27 0.50 -8.92
N LEU A 196 13.13 1.16 -9.10
CA LEU A 196 12.28 1.72 -8.06
C LEU A 196 10.93 1.00 -8.11
N ILE A 197 10.44 0.54 -6.97
CA ILE A 197 9.23 -0.27 -6.90
C ILE A 197 8.24 0.45 -5.97
N PRO A 198 7.14 0.98 -6.52
CA PRO A 198 6.12 1.66 -5.72
C PRO A 198 5.30 0.66 -4.91
N ILE A 199 5.12 0.94 -3.63
CA ILE A 199 4.29 0.18 -2.70
C ILE A 199 3.35 1.11 -1.95
N ASP A 200 2.45 0.56 -1.13
CA ASP A 200 1.53 1.28 -0.26
C ASP A 200 0.60 2.25 -1.02
N HIS A 201 -0.38 1.69 -1.69
CA HIS A 201 -1.36 2.42 -2.51
C HIS A 201 -2.73 2.56 -1.82
N GLY A 202 -2.81 2.29 -0.52
CA GLY A 202 -4.06 2.32 0.23
C GLY A 202 -4.78 3.68 0.22
N TYR A 203 -4.08 4.75 -0.17
CA TYR A 203 -4.63 6.11 -0.30
C TYR A 203 -4.68 6.62 -1.75
N ALA A 204 -4.60 5.73 -2.73
CA ALA A 204 -4.81 6.03 -4.14
C ALA A 204 -6.31 6.17 -4.46
N LEU A 205 -6.64 6.76 -5.61
CA LEU A 205 -8.00 6.91 -6.14
C LEU A 205 -8.98 7.58 -5.14
N PRO A 206 -8.66 8.72 -4.55
CA PRO A 206 -9.55 9.41 -3.63
C PRO A 206 -10.81 9.89 -4.37
N HIS A 207 -12.00 9.81 -3.73
CA HIS A 207 -13.24 10.30 -4.33
C HIS A 207 -13.32 11.84 -4.42
N THR A 208 -12.45 12.53 -3.69
CA THR A 208 -12.32 14.00 -3.73
C THR A 208 -10.86 14.34 -3.93
N LEU A 209 -10.55 15.01 -5.02
CA LEU A 209 -9.20 15.50 -5.30
C LEU A 209 -8.92 16.74 -4.44
N GLU A 210 -7.84 16.69 -3.70
CA GLU A 210 -7.18 17.86 -3.10
C GLU A 210 -5.85 18.10 -3.80
N ASP A 211 -5.15 19.16 -3.42
CA ASP A 211 -3.77 19.37 -3.88
C ASP A 211 -2.89 18.22 -3.35
N VAL A 212 -2.62 17.28 -4.23
CA VAL A 212 -1.72 16.14 -3.95
C VAL A 212 -0.29 16.62 -4.09
N CYS A 213 0.55 16.31 -3.12
CA CYS A 213 1.98 16.59 -3.18
C CYS A 213 2.71 15.24 -3.23
N PHE A 214 3.37 14.97 -4.34
CA PHE A 214 4.21 13.80 -4.49
C PHE A 214 5.65 14.15 -4.17
N GLU A 215 6.33 13.37 -3.36
CA GLU A 215 7.72 13.67 -2.97
C GLU A 215 8.67 13.73 -4.17
N TRP A 216 8.46 12.90 -5.17
CA TRP A 216 9.26 12.89 -6.40
C TRP A 216 9.14 14.19 -7.23
N GLU A 217 8.13 15.06 -7.01
CA GLU A 217 8.02 16.37 -7.69
C GLU A 217 9.25 17.24 -7.46
N PHE A 218 9.91 17.08 -6.32
CA PHE A 218 11.10 17.83 -5.96
C PHE A 218 12.41 17.18 -6.46
N TRP A 219 12.34 16.03 -7.09
CA TRP A 219 13.50 15.30 -7.56
C TRP A 219 14.00 15.85 -8.90
N PRO A 220 15.33 15.80 -9.18
CA PRO A 220 15.91 16.39 -10.39
C PRO A 220 15.37 15.79 -11.69
N GLN A 221 14.88 14.55 -11.67
CA GLN A 221 14.36 13.84 -12.82
C GLN A 221 13.10 14.50 -13.40
N THR A 222 12.28 15.16 -12.57
CA THR A 222 11.06 15.83 -13.02
C THR A 222 11.29 17.03 -13.94
N LYS A 223 12.54 17.51 -14.01
CA LYS A 223 12.94 18.60 -14.92
C LYS A 223 13.25 18.12 -16.33
N GLN A 224 13.20 16.83 -16.56
CA GLN A 224 13.48 16.22 -17.85
C GLN A 224 12.19 15.71 -18.51
N PRO A 225 12.10 15.76 -19.85
CA PRO A 225 10.92 15.27 -20.55
C PRO A 225 10.81 13.75 -20.44
N PHE A 226 9.59 13.23 -20.51
CA PHE A 226 9.35 11.80 -20.67
C PHE A 226 9.99 11.27 -21.95
N SER A 227 10.47 10.03 -21.89
CA SER A 227 10.92 9.30 -23.07
C SER A 227 9.77 9.02 -24.05
N GLU A 228 10.08 8.69 -25.30
CA GLU A 228 9.05 8.33 -26.27
C GLU A 228 8.27 7.10 -25.84
N SER A 229 8.94 6.09 -25.27
CA SER A 229 8.27 4.89 -24.74
C SER A 229 7.30 5.20 -23.61
N THR A 230 7.65 6.13 -22.71
CA THR A 230 6.73 6.59 -21.65
C THR A 230 5.53 7.33 -22.23
N LYS A 231 5.73 8.15 -23.27
CA LYS A 231 4.63 8.85 -23.95
C LYS A 231 3.71 7.86 -24.67
N GLU A 232 4.28 6.91 -25.40
CA GLU A 232 3.52 5.83 -26.06
C GLU A 232 2.67 5.06 -25.04
N TYR A 233 3.21 4.73 -23.88
CA TYR A 233 2.42 4.10 -22.81
C TYR A 233 1.28 5.00 -22.34
N ILE A 234 1.53 6.30 -22.10
CA ILE A 234 0.49 7.24 -21.67
C ILE A 234 -0.64 7.33 -22.71
N GLU A 235 -0.33 7.26 -24.00
CA GLU A 235 -1.31 7.31 -25.08
C GLU A 235 -2.21 6.07 -25.15
N THR A 236 -1.81 4.95 -24.52
CA THR A 236 -2.65 3.72 -24.44
C THR A 236 -3.64 3.75 -23.28
N LEU A 237 -3.53 4.71 -22.36
CA LEU A 237 -4.35 4.75 -21.16
C LEU A 237 -5.74 5.31 -21.45
N ASP A 238 -6.79 4.61 -21.04
CA ASP A 238 -8.18 5.02 -21.16
C ASP A 238 -8.91 4.87 -19.81
N ALA A 239 -9.46 5.97 -19.30
CA ALA A 239 -10.10 5.98 -18.00
C ALA A 239 -11.46 5.23 -17.99
N GLU A 240 -12.16 5.15 -19.11
CA GLU A 240 -13.43 4.41 -19.20
C GLU A 240 -13.16 2.91 -19.21
N GLU A 241 -12.14 2.46 -19.95
CA GLU A 241 -11.67 1.08 -19.94
C GLU A 241 -11.15 0.67 -18.56
N ASP A 242 -10.45 1.56 -17.85
CA ASP A 242 -9.98 1.34 -16.48
C ASP A 242 -11.12 1.09 -15.50
N ILE A 243 -12.20 1.89 -15.60
CA ILE A 243 -13.38 1.73 -14.75
C ILE A 243 -14.07 0.39 -15.03
N GLU A 244 -14.22 0.00 -16.29
CA GLU A 244 -14.80 -1.30 -16.66
C GLU A 244 -13.92 -2.43 -16.16
N TYR A 245 -12.60 -2.32 -16.32
CA TYR A 245 -11.64 -3.33 -15.87
C TYR A 245 -11.67 -3.54 -14.34
N LEU A 246 -11.78 -2.45 -13.55
CA LEU A 246 -11.95 -2.57 -12.11
C LEU A 246 -13.26 -3.26 -11.73
N ARG A 247 -14.38 -2.94 -12.40
CA ARG A 247 -15.69 -3.58 -12.17
C ARG A 247 -15.66 -5.08 -12.50
N ASP A 248 -15.02 -5.44 -13.59
CA ASP A 248 -14.89 -6.84 -14.02
C ASP A 248 -14.05 -7.67 -13.02
N ASN A 249 -13.22 -7.01 -12.21
CA ASN A 249 -12.43 -7.62 -11.16
C ASN A 249 -13.04 -7.45 -9.75
N ASP A 250 -14.33 -7.10 -9.65
CA ASP A 250 -15.07 -6.89 -8.39
C ASP A 250 -14.42 -5.83 -7.47
N ILE A 251 -13.74 -4.83 -8.04
CA ILE A 251 -13.18 -3.70 -7.31
C ILE A 251 -14.14 -2.53 -7.37
N GLU A 252 -14.82 -2.27 -6.26
CA GLU A 252 -15.69 -1.11 -6.09
C GLU A 252 -15.12 -0.18 -5.03
N LEU A 253 -14.96 1.10 -5.37
CA LEU A 253 -14.60 2.17 -4.46
C LEU A 253 -15.81 3.08 -4.30
N HIS A 254 -16.19 3.36 -3.07
CA HIS A 254 -17.33 4.24 -2.82
C HIS A 254 -16.93 5.69 -3.11
N SER A 255 -17.74 6.34 -3.93
CA SER A 255 -17.64 7.78 -4.25
C SER A 255 -18.37 8.65 -3.23
#